data_285aa5e4f18d5c085da15cbaeb094281
#
_entry.id   285aa5e4f18d5c085da15cbaeb094281
#
_cell.length_a   1.000
_cell.length_b   1.000
_cell.length_c   1.000
_cell.angle_alpha   90.00
_cell.angle_beta   90.00
_cell.angle_gamma   90.00
#
_symmetry.space_group_name_H-M   'P 1'
#
loop_
_entity.id
_entity.type
_entity.pdbx_description
1 polymer ?
#
loop_
_entity_poly.entity_id
_entity_poly.type
_entity_poly.pdbx_seq_one_letter_code
_entity_poly.pdbx_strand_id
1 'polypeptide(L)'
;MVAIGMLMLACGIIAGQFHHLFGVAPILGAILCAACFLRPKDLFAVGIGGMLIRDLLMGFSLFTAVRVAGIALVVLAVVALKVRPTLRSLLAGLLVSSPIFHLALAVGDWATGTCGIWPKTPQGLAGSVASAIPYFQRSFVGDLLFTSLFLSAYSLAAYTWTCSKSIRSIS
;
A
#
# COMPACT_ATOMS: atom_id res chain seq x y z
N MET A 1 -9.13 -16.40 -6.74
CA MET A 1 -8.44 -15.13 -7.10
C MET A 1 -8.78 -14.01 -6.12
N VAL A 2 -10.06 -13.62 -5.94
CA VAL A 2 -10.46 -12.55 -4.99
C VAL A 2 -10.00 -12.84 -3.56
N ALA A 3 -10.17 -14.07 -3.07
CA ALA A 3 -9.72 -14.46 -1.72
C ALA A 3 -8.20 -14.25 -1.50
N ILE A 4 -7.39 -14.49 -2.53
CA ILE A 4 -5.94 -14.25 -2.46
C ILE A 4 -5.65 -12.74 -2.32
N GLY A 5 -6.33 -11.91 -3.11
CA GLY A 5 -6.18 -10.46 -3.02
C GLY A 5 -6.59 -9.90 -1.65
N MET A 6 -7.70 -10.41 -1.10
CA MET A 6 -8.15 -10.05 0.25
C MET A 6 -7.17 -10.50 1.33
N LEU A 7 -6.63 -11.72 1.21
CA LEU A 7 -5.62 -12.23 2.13
C LEU A 7 -4.35 -11.38 2.10
N MET A 8 -3.88 -10.99 0.91
CA MET A 8 -2.72 -10.11 0.75
C MET A 8 -2.92 -8.76 1.43
N LEU A 9 -4.09 -8.14 1.26
CA LEU A 9 -4.43 -6.89 1.93
C LEU A 9 -4.52 -7.06 3.45
N ALA A 10 -5.16 -8.12 3.93
CA ALA A 10 -5.23 -8.42 5.36
C ALA A 10 -3.85 -8.62 5.97
N CYS A 11 -2.96 -9.39 5.32
CA CYS A 11 -1.58 -9.56 5.74
C CYS A 11 -0.82 -8.23 5.80
N GLY A 12 -0.97 -7.35 4.80
CA GLY A 12 -0.33 -6.04 4.80
C GLY A 12 -0.83 -5.12 5.91
N ILE A 13 -2.14 -5.13 6.20
CA ILE A 13 -2.73 -4.37 7.30
C ILE A 13 -2.23 -4.91 8.65
N ILE A 14 -2.23 -6.23 8.84
CA ILE A 14 -1.73 -6.87 10.07
C ILE A 14 -0.24 -6.57 10.25
N ALA A 15 0.58 -6.72 9.19
CA ALA A 15 2.00 -6.38 9.24
C ALA A 15 2.22 -4.90 9.60
N GLY A 16 1.34 -4.00 9.13
CA GLY A 16 1.33 -2.60 9.49
C GLY A 16 1.09 -2.33 10.98
N GLN A 17 0.41 -3.23 11.71
CA GLN A 17 0.24 -3.10 13.17
C GLN A 17 1.55 -3.36 13.93
N PHE A 18 2.43 -4.18 13.37
CA PHE A 18 3.74 -4.50 13.95
C PHE A 18 4.83 -3.50 13.54
N HIS A 19 4.47 -2.37 12.94
CA HIS A 19 5.45 -1.36 12.51
C HIS A 19 6.32 -0.83 13.66
N HIS A 20 5.83 -0.84 14.90
CA HIS A 20 6.60 -0.47 16.08
C HIS A 20 7.79 -1.41 16.34
N LEU A 21 7.66 -2.68 15.95
CA LEU A 21 8.72 -3.68 16.12
C LEU A 21 9.75 -3.62 14.99
N PHE A 22 9.32 -3.35 13.76
CA PHE A 22 10.17 -3.44 12.57
C PHE A 22 10.37 -2.09 11.86
N GLY A 23 9.63 -1.04 12.26
CA GLY A 23 9.71 0.28 11.62
C GLY A 23 9.20 0.32 10.17
N VAL A 24 8.56 -0.74 9.70
CA VAL A 24 8.10 -0.92 8.31
C VAL A 24 6.62 -1.28 8.26
N ALA A 25 5.87 -0.61 7.40
CA ALA A 25 4.45 -0.87 7.20
C ALA A 25 4.17 -1.08 5.70
N PRO A 26 4.08 -2.34 5.20
CA PRO A 26 3.98 -2.64 3.78
C PRO A 26 2.56 -2.47 3.22
N ILE A 27 1.89 -1.36 3.55
CA ILE A 27 0.48 -1.12 3.17
C ILE A 27 0.34 -0.93 1.67
N LEU A 28 1.25 -0.15 1.07
CA LEU A 28 1.21 0.14 -0.37
C LEU A 28 1.58 -1.09 -1.20
N GLY A 29 2.59 -1.85 -0.76
CA GLY A 29 2.94 -3.13 -1.38
C GLY A 29 1.78 -4.12 -1.35
N ALA A 30 1.04 -4.18 -0.25
CA ALA A 30 -0.16 -5.02 -0.14
C ALA A 30 -1.29 -4.58 -1.09
N ILE A 31 -1.53 -3.28 -1.23
CA ILE A 31 -2.51 -2.72 -2.18
C ILE A 31 -2.10 -3.05 -3.62
N LEU A 32 -0.83 -2.86 -3.97
CA LEU A 32 -0.30 -3.17 -5.30
C LEU A 32 -0.45 -4.65 -5.65
N CYS A 33 -0.10 -5.54 -4.73
CA CYS A 33 -0.24 -6.97 -4.92
C CYS A 33 -1.71 -7.39 -5.04
N ALA A 34 -2.58 -6.82 -4.21
CA ALA A 34 -4.02 -7.08 -4.24
C ALA A 34 -4.66 -6.60 -5.56
N ALA A 35 -4.18 -5.48 -6.12
CA ALA A 35 -4.67 -4.93 -7.39
C ALA A 35 -4.48 -5.88 -8.58
N CYS A 36 -3.55 -6.82 -8.49
CA CYS A 36 -3.39 -7.86 -9.51
C CYS A 36 -4.58 -8.85 -9.57
N PHE A 37 -5.40 -8.91 -8.53
CA PHE A 37 -6.47 -9.92 -8.38
C PHE A 37 -7.84 -9.32 -8.11
N LEU A 38 -7.91 -8.13 -7.53
CA LEU A 38 -9.16 -7.46 -7.18
C LEU A 38 -9.64 -6.55 -8.29
N ARG A 39 -10.95 -6.42 -8.40
CA ARG A 39 -11.56 -5.37 -9.24
C ARG A 39 -11.36 -4.01 -8.57
N PRO A 40 -11.33 -2.91 -9.33
CA PRO A 40 -11.12 -1.57 -8.77
C PRO A 40 -12.04 -1.24 -7.58
N LYS A 41 -13.33 -1.56 -7.68
CA LYS A 41 -14.32 -1.34 -6.61
C LYS A 41 -14.01 -2.13 -5.34
N ASP A 42 -13.57 -3.38 -5.49
CA ASP A 42 -13.25 -4.26 -4.36
C ASP A 42 -11.94 -3.78 -3.71
N LEU A 43 -10.98 -3.33 -4.51
CA LEU A 43 -9.72 -2.75 -4.03
C LEU A 43 -9.96 -1.47 -3.23
N PHE A 44 -10.86 -0.59 -3.69
CA PHE A 44 -11.29 0.59 -2.93
C PHE A 44 -11.96 0.20 -1.61
N ALA A 45 -12.94 -0.71 -1.66
CA ALA A 45 -13.68 -1.12 -0.47
C ALA A 45 -12.76 -1.74 0.59
N VAL A 46 -11.85 -2.64 0.19
CA VAL A 46 -10.95 -3.31 1.13
C VAL A 46 -9.81 -2.39 1.58
N GLY A 47 -9.26 -1.54 0.70
CA GLY A 47 -8.22 -0.59 1.05
C GLY A 47 -8.70 0.46 2.05
N ILE A 48 -9.84 1.08 1.78
CA ILE A 48 -10.45 2.07 2.68
C ILE A 48 -10.97 1.39 3.95
N GLY A 49 -11.68 0.25 3.81
CA GLY A 49 -12.22 -0.50 4.94
C GLY A 49 -11.13 -0.95 5.90
N GLY A 50 -10.02 -1.48 5.38
CA GLY A 50 -8.87 -1.87 6.19
C GLY A 50 -8.24 -0.69 6.94
N MET A 51 -8.16 0.49 6.31
CA MET A 51 -7.65 1.70 6.97
C MET A 51 -8.60 2.20 8.06
N LEU A 52 -9.91 2.15 7.82
CA LEU A 52 -10.92 2.52 8.83
C LEU A 52 -10.91 1.55 10.02
N ILE A 53 -10.79 0.25 9.79
CA ILE A 53 -10.69 -0.76 10.85
C ILE A 53 -9.42 -0.50 11.68
N ARG A 54 -8.29 -0.23 11.03
CA ARG A 54 -7.05 0.12 11.72
C ARG A 54 -7.25 1.35 12.61
N ASP A 55 -7.85 2.41 12.08
CA ASP A 55 -8.04 3.66 12.82
C ASP A 55 -9.12 3.52 13.91
N LEU A 56 -10.08 2.60 13.75
CA LEU A 56 -11.01 2.23 14.81
C LEU A 56 -10.28 1.61 16.01
N LEU A 57 -9.28 0.78 15.76
CA LEU A 57 -8.48 0.13 16.81
C LEU A 57 -7.48 1.09 17.48
N MET A 58 -6.96 2.05 16.72
CA MET A 58 -5.93 3.00 17.17
C MET A 58 -6.51 4.33 17.68
N GLY A 59 -7.79 4.59 17.44
CA GLY A 59 -8.47 5.85 17.72
C GLY A 59 -8.63 6.70 16.46
N PHE A 60 -9.84 7.20 16.24
CA PHE A 60 -10.14 8.14 15.16
C PHE A 60 -9.55 9.52 15.44
N SER A 61 -9.00 10.13 14.39
CA SER A 61 -8.50 11.49 14.41
C SER A 61 -8.83 12.20 13.09
N LEU A 62 -8.69 13.51 13.05
CA LEU A 62 -8.84 14.27 11.79
C LEU A 62 -7.88 13.74 10.71
N PHE A 63 -6.72 13.22 11.12
CA PHE A 63 -5.75 12.62 10.22
C PHE A 63 -6.23 11.31 9.57
N THR A 64 -7.27 10.66 10.12
CA THR A 64 -7.92 9.50 9.47
C THR A 64 -8.48 9.87 8.10
N ALA A 65 -9.12 11.05 7.97
CA ALA A 65 -9.63 11.51 6.69
C ALA A 65 -8.50 11.72 5.66
N VAL A 66 -7.37 12.28 6.10
CA VAL A 66 -6.18 12.47 5.26
C VAL A 66 -5.61 11.11 4.79
N ARG A 67 -5.52 10.14 5.68
CA ARG A 67 -5.06 8.78 5.34
C ARG A 67 -5.99 8.09 4.35
N VAL A 68 -7.29 8.16 4.57
CA VAL A 68 -8.29 7.60 3.66
C VAL A 68 -8.19 8.24 2.28
N ALA A 69 -8.08 9.57 2.20
CA ALA A 69 -7.87 10.29 0.94
C ALA A 69 -6.55 9.86 0.25
N GLY A 70 -5.47 9.71 1.00
CA GLY A 70 -4.18 9.20 0.50
C GLY A 70 -4.28 7.80 -0.09
N ILE A 71 -4.96 6.87 0.60
CA ILE A 71 -5.21 5.52 0.07
C ILE A 71 -6.09 5.56 -1.18
N ALA A 72 -7.12 6.40 -1.21
CA ALA A 72 -7.96 6.55 -2.39
C ALA A 72 -7.15 7.02 -3.61
N LEU A 73 -6.25 7.99 -3.44
CA LEU A 73 -5.35 8.45 -4.49
C LEU A 73 -4.40 7.35 -4.98
N VAL A 74 -3.86 6.56 -4.06
CA VAL A 74 -3.02 5.39 -4.41
C VAL A 74 -3.81 4.37 -5.21
N VAL A 75 -5.02 4.01 -4.78
CA VAL A 75 -5.85 3.04 -5.52
C VAL A 75 -6.18 3.55 -6.92
N LEU A 76 -6.49 4.85 -7.06
CA LEU A 76 -6.71 5.47 -8.37
C LEU A 76 -5.46 5.37 -9.26
N ALA A 77 -4.28 5.69 -8.73
CA ALA A 77 -3.02 5.60 -9.46
C ALA A 77 -2.72 4.15 -9.90
N VAL A 78 -2.89 3.18 -9.00
CA VAL A 78 -2.66 1.74 -9.26
C VAL A 78 -3.62 1.20 -10.33
N VAL A 79 -4.90 1.61 -10.28
CA VAL A 79 -5.90 1.25 -11.29
C VAL A 79 -5.57 1.87 -12.65
N ALA A 80 -5.17 3.15 -12.67
CA ALA A 80 -4.77 3.84 -13.90
C ALA A 80 -3.55 3.20 -14.56
N LEU A 81 -2.58 2.74 -13.76
CA LEU A 81 -1.37 2.05 -14.22
C LEU A 81 -1.63 0.61 -14.69
N LYS A 82 -2.82 0.05 -14.44
CA LYS A 82 -3.20 -1.34 -14.78
C LYS A 82 -2.14 -2.33 -14.32
N VAL A 83 -1.77 -2.25 -13.05
CA VAL A 83 -0.68 -3.05 -12.46
C VAL A 83 -0.91 -4.55 -12.68
N ARG A 84 0.17 -5.24 -13.06
CA ARG A 84 0.20 -6.68 -13.34
C ARG A 84 1.19 -7.39 -12.41
N PRO A 85 1.07 -8.70 -12.17
CA PRO A 85 1.99 -9.45 -11.31
C PRO A 85 3.33 -9.73 -12.02
N THR A 86 3.98 -8.66 -12.46
CA THR A 86 5.33 -8.68 -13.07
C THR A 86 6.22 -7.69 -12.31
N LEU A 87 7.50 -8.02 -12.16
CA LEU A 87 8.46 -7.19 -11.43
C LEU A 87 8.44 -5.73 -11.91
N ARG A 88 8.50 -5.52 -13.23
CA ARG A 88 8.50 -4.17 -13.82
C ARG A 88 7.24 -3.38 -13.47
N SER A 89 6.07 -4.03 -13.57
CA SER A 89 4.78 -3.37 -13.30
C SER A 89 4.61 -3.05 -11.82
N LEU A 90 4.99 -3.97 -10.93
CA LEU A 90 4.92 -3.76 -9.48
C LEU A 90 5.91 -2.69 -9.02
N LEU A 91 7.15 -2.68 -9.52
CA LEU A 91 8.12 -1.64 -9.22
C LEU A 91 7.66 -0.27 -9.72
N ALA A 92 7.16 -0.18 -10.96
CA ALA A 92 6.60 1.07 -11.49
C ALA A 92 5.41 1.55 -10.65
N GLY A 93 4.50 0.64 -10.27
CA GLY A 93 3.39 0.94 -9.38
C GLY A 93 3.87 1.47 -8.03
N LEU A 94 4.88 0.84 -7.43
CA LEU A 94 5.45 1.27 -6.15
C LEU A 94 6.12 2.64 -6.24
N LEU A 95 6.93 2.87 -7.28
CA LEU A 95 7.61 4.13 -7.52
C LEU A 95 6.65 5.31 -7.72
N VAL A 96 5.44 5.07 -8.21
CA VAL A 96 4.41 6.09 -8.39
C VAL A 96 3.54 6.23 -7.15
N SER A 97 3.05 5.13 -6.59
CA SER A 97 2.07 5.16 -5.49
C SER A 97 2.69 5.61 -4.16
N SER A 98 3.94 5.26 -3.89
CA SER A 98 4.57 5.58 -2.62
C SER A 98 4.82 7.09 -2.44
N PRO A 99 5.39 7.82 -3.41
CA PRO A 99 5.49 9.29 -3.32
C PRO A 99 4.11 9.96 -3.23
N ILE A 100 3.13 9.51 -4.02
CA ILE A 100 1.76 10.06 -3.99
C ILE A 100 1.17 9.96 -2.58
N PHE A 101 1.28 8.80 -1.94
CA PHE A 101 0.76 8.59 -0.60
C PHE A 101 1.42 9.50 0.43
N HIS A 102 2.76 9.50 0.48
CA HIS A 102 3.48 10.29 1.48
C HIS A 102 3.34 11.79 1.26
N LEU A 103 3.27 12.24 0.00
CA LEU A 103 2.99 13.63 -0.33
C LEU A 103 1.57 14.02 0.09
N ALA A 104 0.57 13.16 -0.18
CA ALA A 104 -0.81 13.41 0.26
C ALA A 104 -0.90 13.51 1.78
N LEU A 105 -0.18 12.66 2.54
CA LEU A 105 -0.13 12.74 3.99
C LEU A 105 0.52 14.03 4.48
N ALA A 106 1.66 14.43 3.90
CA ALA A 106 2.36 15.65 4.28
C ALA A 106 1.54 16.92 4.00
N VAL A 107 0.94 16.99 2.82
CA VAL A 107 0.05 18.11 2.46
C VAL A 107 -1.19 18.12 3.34
N GLY A 108 -1.77 16.96 3.60
CA GLY A 108 -2.93 16.82 4.47
C GLY A 108 -2.63 17.20 5.91
N ASP A 109 -1.49 16.81 6.46
CA ASP A 109 -1.06 17.21 7.81
C ASP A 109 -0.89 18.72 7.90
N TRP A 110 -0.18 19.33 6.94
CA TRP A 110 -0.07 20.78 6.86
C TRP A 110 -1.43 21.45 6.73
N ALA A 111 -2.32 20.95 5.84
CA ALA A 111 -3.61 21.56 5.59
C ALA A 111 -4.57 21.46 6.77
N THR A 112 -4.57 20.36 7.51
CA THR A 112 -5.43 20.15 8.69
C THR A 112 -4.83 20.72 9.95
N GLY A 113 -3.50 20.86 10.02
CA GLY A 113 -2.76 21.27 11.22
C GLY A 113 -2.79 20.21 12.31
N THR A 114 -2.97 18.95 11.96
CA THR A 114 -3.15 17.85 12.92
C THR A 114 -1.97 17.68 13.86
N CYS A 115 -0.74 17.82 13.37
CA CYS A 115 0.47 17.80 14.21
C CYS A 115 0.72 19.15 14.93
N GLY A 116 0.07 20.23 14.51
CA GLY A 116 0.22 21.56 15.14
C GLY A 116 1.60 22.22 15.00
N ILE A 117 2.53 21.58 14.30
CA ILE A 117 3.94 22.01 14.23
C ILE A 117 4.16 22.97 13.06
N TRP A 118 3.42 22.78 11.96
CA TRP A 118 3.68 23.48 10.70
C TRP A 118 2.83 24.73 10.54
N PRO A 119 3.41 25.93 10.41
CA PRO A 119 2.65 27.13 10.11
C PRO A 119 1.98 27.06 8.75
N LYS A 120 0.87 27.77 8.57
CA LYS A 120 0.10 27.84 7.31
C LYS A 120 0.78 28.76 6.29
N THR A 121 2.04 28.50 6.04
CA THR A 121 2.90 29.25 5.10
C THR A 121 3.55 28.28 4.11
N PRO A 122 4.06 28.74 2.96
CA PRO A 122 4.82 27.90 2.04
C PRO A 122 6.04 27.20 2.69
N GLN A 123 6.70 27.89 3.63
CA GLN A 123 7.80 27.32 4.39
C GLN A 123 7.34 26.17 5.30
N GLY A 124 6.15 26.31 5.92
CA GLY A 124 5.54 25.26 6.73
C GLY A 124 5.17 24.03 5.89
N LEU A 125 4.66 24.23 4.68
CA LEU A 125 4.41 23.14 3.73
C LEU A 125 5.71 22.42 3.36
N ALA A 126 6.76 23.19 3.01
CA ALA A 126 8.07 22.60 2.70
C ALA A 126 8.64 21.80 3.87
N GLY A 127 8.50 22.30 5.11
CA GLY A 127 8.87 21.60 6.34
C GLY A 127 8.11 20.29 6.54
N SER A 128 6.79 20.31 6.33
CA SER A 128 5.94 19.11 6.43
C SER A 128 6.36 18.05 5.40
N VAL A 129 6.58 18.44 4.14
CA VAL A 129 7.05 17.52 3.09
C VAL A 129 8.45 16.98 3.42
N ALA A 130 9.38 17.82 3.87
CA ALA A 130 10.72 17.38 4.25
C ALA A 130 10.69 16.38 5.41
N SER A 131 9.81 16.57 6.40
CA SER A 131 9.64 15.64 7.52
C SER A 131 9.07 14.28 7.12
N ALA A 132 8.37 14.19 5.99
CA ALA A 132 7.83 12.93 5.47
C ALA A 132 8.91 12.03 4.83
N ILE A 133 10.08 12.56 4.44
CA ILE A 133 11.12 11.82 3.72
C ILE A 133 11.62 10.59 4.51
N PRO A 134 11.96 10.66 5.81
CA PRO A 134 12.41 9.49 6.56
C PRO A 134 11.35 8.39 6.65
N TYR A 135 10.06 8.78 6.78
CA TYR A 135 8.95 7.83 6.80
C TYR A 135 8.74 7.18 5.44
N PHE A 136 8.83 7.95 4.36
CA PHE A 136 8.81 7.46 2.99
C PHE A 136 9.88 6.40 2.77
N GLN A 137 11.14 6.67 3.14
CA GLN A 137 12.24 5.73 2.95
C GLN A 137 11.99 4.40 3.65
N ARG A 138 11.57 4.44 4.92
CA ARG A 138 11.28 3.21 5.70
C ARG A 138 10.10 2.44 5.12
N SER A 139 9.00 3.13 4.81
CA SER A 139 7.82 2.51 4.20
C SER A 139 8.14 1.89 2.85
N PHE A 140 8.90 2.62 2.00
CA PHE A 140 9.29 2.16 0.68
C PHE A 140 10.09 0.84 0.73
N VAL A 141 11.03 0.71 1.67
CA VAL A 141 11.78 -0.53 1.87
C VAL A 141 10.85 -1.68 2.26
N GLY A 142 9.91 -1.45 3.18
CA GLY A 142 8.92 -2.46 3.57
C GLY A 142 8.00 -2.87 2.43
N ASP A 143 7.52 -1.91 1.67
CA ASP A 143 6.68 -2.15 0.50
C ASP A 143 7.43 -2.94 -0.58
N LEU A 144 8.72 -2.63 -0.79
CA LEU A 144 9.59 -3.34 -1.72
C LEU A 144 9.82 -4.80 -1.29
N LEU A 145 10.12 -5.03 -0.01
CA LEU A 145 10.33 -6.37 0.55
C LEU A 145 9.04 -7.22 0.43
N PHE A 146 7.90 -6.65 0.81
CA PHE A 146 6.61 -7.33 0.71
C PHE A 146 6.26 -7.67 -0.75
N THR A 147 6.45 -6.72 -1.65
CA THR A 147 6.18 -6.91 -3.08
C THR A 147 7.08 -7.99 -3.69
N SER A 148 8.36 -8.03 -3.29
CA SER A 148 9.32 -9.03 -3.73
C SER A 148 8.96 -10.42 -3.22
N LEU A 149 8.58 -10.53 -1.94
CA LEU A 149 8.12 -11.78 -1.33
C LEU A 149 6.86 -12.30 -2.01
N PHE A 150 5.88 -11.40 -2.26
CA PHE A 150 4.67 -11.72 -3.00
C PHE A 150 4.98 -12.27 -4.40
N LEU A 151 5.85 -11.59 -5.15
CA LEU A 151 6.20 -12.00 -6.51
C LEU A 151 6.88 -13.39 -6.52
N SER A 152 7.75 -13.64 -5.55
CA SER A 152 8.42 -14.94 -5.39
C SER A 152 7.40 -16.05 -5.10
N ALA A 153 6.48 -15.82 -4.15
CA ALA A 153 5.42 -16.78 -3.81
C ALA A 153 4.47 -17.02 -5.00
N TYR A 154 4.09 -15.96 -5.71
CA TYR A 154 3.25 -16.06 -6.90
C TYR A 154 3.93 -16.86 -8.01
N SER A 155 5.20 -16.61 -8.27
CA SER A 155 5.98 -17.32 -9.30
C SER A 155 6.11 -18.81 -8.97
N LEU A 156 6.36 -19.14 -7.69
CA LEU A 156 6.44 -20.52 -7.21
C LEU A 156 5.11 -21.25 -7.37
N ALA A 157 4.01 -20.60 -6.98
CA ALA A 157 2.66 -21.16 -7.13
C ALA A 157 2.27 -21.37 -8.60
N ALA A 158 2.63 -20.46 -9.49
CA ALA A 158 2.43 -20.60 -10.93
C ALA A 158 3.23 -21.75 -11.51
N TYR A 159 4.47 -21.93 -11.08
CA TYR A 159 5.34 -23.03 -11.50
C TYR A 159 4.77 -24.40 -11.08
N THR A 160 4.38 -24.56 -9.82
CA THR A 160 3.81 -25.81 -9.31
C THR A 160 2.51 -26.18 -10.02
N TRP A 161 1.68 -25.18 -10.36
CA TRP A 161 0.44 -25.39 -11.09
C TRP A 161 0.69 -25.91 -12.53
N THR A 162 1.67 -25.36 -13.24
CA THR A 162 2.04 -25.80 -14.58
C THR A 162 2.62 -27.20 -14.59
N CYS A 163 3.50 -27.55 -13.63
CA CYS A 163 4.03 -28.90 -13.47
C CYS A 163 2.93 -29.92 -13.19
N SER A 164 1.97 -29.62 -12.30
CA SER A 164 0.87 -30.51 -11.98
C SER A 164 -0.06 -30.78 -13.18
N LYS A 165 -0.29 -29.79 -14.05
CA LYS A 165 -1.05 -29.98 -15.29
C LYS A 165 -0.31 -30.88 -16.28
N SER A 166 0.99 -30.72 -16.44
CA SER A 166 1.80 -31.53 -17.34
C SER A 166 1.77 -33.02 -16.96
N ILE A 167 1.86 -33.32 -15.67
CA ILE A 167 1.80 -34.71 -15.17
C ILE A 167 0.41 -35.36 -15.47
N ARG A 168 -0.68 -34.61 -15.28
CA ARG A 168 -2.03 -35.12 -15.55
C ARG A 168 -2.36 -35.33 -17.04
N SER A 169 -1.61 -34.71 -17.93
CA SER A 169 -1.81 -34.90 -19.38
C SER A 169 -1.05 -36.11 -19.93
N ILE A 170 -0.22 -36.78 -19.13
CA ILE A 170 0.59 -37.94 -19.50
C ILE A 170 -0.02 -39.26 -18.95
N SER A 171 -0.92 -39.12 -17.97
CA SER A 171 -1.69 -40.23 -17.39
C SER A 171 -3.03 -40.41 -18.09
#